data_10f74b20bfbfe9a344acf06301b04807
#
_entry.id   10f74b20bfbfe9a344acf06301b04807
#
_cell.length_a   1.000
_cell.length_b   1.000
_cell.length_c   1.000
_cell.angle_alpha   90.00
_cell.angle_beta   90.00
_cell.angle_gamma   90.00
#
_symmetry.space_group_name_H-M   'P 1'
#
loop_
_entity.id
_entity.type
_entity.pdbx_description
1 polymer ?
#
loop_
_entity_poly.entity_id
_entity_poly.type
_entity_poly.pdbx_seq_one_letter_code
_entity_poly.pdbx_strand_id
1 'polypeptide(L)'
;MMLPRKCHPRSVIGQALLLVLVLGLAQSTLAERVAYQSSAYPTFADWKSACAELPANRVLLRQAATTKLETALPDFEEVAKALLAAFESFKTGSMESAANWVGGKPKVTEFFNTNRAYFLNPPIPFQPFAQKLQVPAGSEVIFHGDFHGDIHSFIAMLGSLNQAGTLDGFRLAKPNSYMVFLGDYTDRGNYGIEVLYTLLRLKLANPEHVFMARGNHEDVQMISTYGFLAECQKKYATKFKPALIGRLYDFFPVVVYVGSGTDFIQCNHGGMEPGYLPGALLDAKPAVAYQLLGQVTGGTFLAKHPGLLQSADPLRQSFLKSKILDHTPLAPMSPLINGFMWNDFTVFASEPGLGYMDGRGFVYGKSGTRIVLDASAGAKARVRGVFRAHQHSSAVNPMMRRLVAGNGLFRHWHEHDSLAKADAPAAVLRGECKLEHSAARPLKDGSVWTFNVAPDSYYGRGNSYKFDTYGVLTTGGTFADWKLRVVNQVVPVLKPLSAGR
;
A
#
# COMPACT_ATOMS: atom_id res chain seq x y z
N MET A 1 -71.99 39.87 5.70
CA MET A 1 -71.90 39.09 6.94
C MET A 1 -71.42 37.71 6.53
N MET A 2 -70.07 37.50 6.42
CA MET A 2 -69.42 36.23 6.01
C MET A 2 -68.47 35.79 7.13
N LEU A 3 -68.72 34.61 7.68
CA LEU A 3 -67.90 34.00 8.73
C LEU A 3 -66.60 33.39 8.13
N PRO A 4 -65.47 33.39 8.84
CA PRO A 4 -64.21 32.86 8.34
C PRO A 4 -64.11 31.33 8.57
N ARG A 5 -63.57 30.61 7.54
CA ARG A 5 -63.24 29.20 7.59
C ARG A 5 -61.99 28.96 8.47
N LYS A 6 -62.07 28.03 9.43
CA LYS A 6 -60.98 27.54 10.24
C LYS A 6 -60.04 26.62 9.40
N CYS A 7 -58.78 26.96 9.31
CA CYS A 7 -57.72 26.05 8.83
C CYS A 7 -57.29 25.16 10.00
N HIS A 8 -57.29 23.86 9.78
CA HIS A 8 -56.68 22.88 10.67
C HIS A 8 -55.19 22.70 10.30
N PRO A 9 -54.25 22.66 11.27
CA PRO A 9 -52.85 22.35 11.00
C PRO A 9 -52.72 20.85 10.80
N ARG A 10 -52.25 20.45 9.58
CA ARG A 10 -51.79 19.08 9.31
C ARG A 10 -50.44 18.86 9.99
N SER A 11 -50.34 17.77 10.74
CA SER A 11 -49.23 17.43 11.59
C SER A 11 -47.95 17.12 10.73
N VAL A 12 -46.90 17.89 11.00
CA VAL A 12 -45.53 17.71 10.43
C VAL A 12 -44.78 16.53 11.10
N ILE A 13 -45.38 15.87 12.09
CA ILE A 13 -44.72 14.83 12.91
C ILE A 13 -44.64 13.47 12.17
N GLY A 14 -45.49 13.23 11.15
CA GLY A 14 -45.50 11.94 10.44
C GLY A 14 -44.35 11.74 9.47
N GLN A 15 -43.76 12.79 8.89
CA GLN A 15 -42.71 12.66 7.88
C GLN A 15 -41.31 12.54 8.48
N ALA A 16 -41.05 13.07 9.67
CA ALA A 16 -39.75 12.91 10.33
C ALA A 16 -39.53 11.49 10.89
N LEU A 17 -40.60 10.81 11.34
CA LEU A 17 -40.51 9.44 11.86
C LEU A 17 -40.27 8.42 10.75
N LEU A 18 -40.79 8.66 9.54
CA LEU A 18 -40.59 7.76 8.38
C LEU A 18 -39.15 7.85 7.83
N LEU A 19 -38.53 9.05 7.88
CA LEU A 19 -37.15 9.24 7.40
C LEU A 19 -36.13 8.61 8.37
N VAL A 20 -36.38 8.64 9.68
CA VAL A 20 -35.51 7.98 10.67
C VAL A 20 -35.64 6.45 10.60
N LEU A 21 -36.82 5.91 10.32
CA LEU A 21 -37.01 4.47 10.14
C LEU A 21 -36.35 3.94 8.84
N VAL A 22 -36.37 4.71 7.75
CA VAL A 22 -35.73 4.30 6.48
C VAL A 22 -34.21 4.39 6.58
N LEU A 23 -33.65 5.37 7.29
CA LEU A 23 -32.21 5.46 7.57
C LEU A 23 -31.75 4.37 8.57
N GLY A 24 -32.58 4.02 9.54
CA GLY A 24 -32.31 2.91 10.46
C GLY A 24 -32.35 1.53 9.80
N LEU A 25 -33.25 1.32 8.85
CA LEU A 25 -33.36 0.06 8.08
C LEU A 25 -32.25 -0.08 7.04
N ALA A 26 -31.75 1.03 6.45
CA ALA A 26 -30.61 0.99 5.55
C ALA A 26 -29.27 0.68 6.26
N GLN A 27 -29.17 0.98 7.55
CA GLN A 27 -28.00 0.58 8.37
C GLN A 27 -28.09 -0.86 8.89
N SER A 28 -29.30 -1.44 9.00
CA SER A 28 -29.48 -2.81 9.53
C SER A 28 -29.33 -3.93 8.49
N THR A 29 -29.31 -3.62 7.18
CA THR A 29 -29.11 -4.61 6.11
C THR A 29 -27.65 -4.78 5.70
N LEU A 30 -26.70 -4.02 6.29
CA LEU A 30 -25.25 -4.22 6.19
C LEU A 30 -24.72 -5.13 7.32
N ALA A 31 -25.59 -5.66 8.17
CA ALA A 31 -25.22 -6.48 9.30
C ALA A 31 -25.27 -7.97 8.96
N GLU A 32 -24.25 -8.64 9.44
CA GLU A 32 -24.01 -10.08 9.49
C GLU A 32 -23.48 -10.73 8.21
N ARG A 33 -22.44 -10.14 7.61
CA ARG A 33 -21.42 -11.00 7.03
C ARG A 33 -20.76 -11.74 8.18
N VAL A 34 -20.87 -13.06 8.21
CA VAL A 34 -20.13 -13.90 9.16
C VAL A 34 -18.67 -13.50 9.05
N ALA A 35 -18.19 -12.72 10.04
CA ALA A 35 -16.82 -12.26 10.06
C ALA A 35 -15.94 -13.51 10.10
N TYR A 36 -14.96 -13.62 9.18
CA TYR A 36 -14.01 -14.71 9.23
C TYR A 36 -13.41 -14.80 10.63
N GLN A 37 -13.54 -15.96 11.25
CA GLN A 37 -12.94 -16.26 12.54
C GLN A 37 -11.99 -17.44 12.37
N SER A 38 -10.73 -17.24 12.73
CA SER A 38 -9.75 -18.32 12.76
C SER A 38 -10.13 -19.33 13.83
N SER A 39 -10.09 -20.60 13.47
CA SER A 39 -10.26 -21.69 14.43
C SER A 39 -8.98 -21.94 15.23
N ALA A 40 -7.82 -21.71 14.63
CA ALA A 40 -6.51 -21.91 15.26
C ALA A 40 -6.12 -20.75 16.19
N TYR A 41 -6.45 -19.53 15.78
CA TYR A 41 -6.11 -18.29 16.50
C TYR A 41 -7.33 -17.36 16.61
N PRO A 42 -8.25 -17.62 17.52
CA PRO A 42 -9.49 -16.85 17.64
C PRO A 42 -9.25 -15.36 17.88
N THR A 43 -8.25 -15.01 18.69
CA THR A 43 -7.93 -13.62 19.03
C THR A 43 -6.59 -13.15 18.45
N PHE A 44 -6.37 -11.83 18.47
CA PHE A 44 -5.06 -11.25 18.15
C PHE A 44 -4.00 -11.65 19.17
N ALA A 45 -4.36 -11.83 20.45
CA ALA A 45 -3.43 -12.24 21.50
C ALA A 45 -2.89 -13.65 21.24
N ASP A 46 -3.74 -14.60 20.83
CA ASP A 46 -3.32 -15.96 20.46
C ASP A 46 -2.36 -15.93 19.28
N TRP A 47 -2.69 -15.18 18.23
CA TRP A 47 -1.85 -15.01 17.05
C TRP A 47 -0.51 -14.36 17.37
N LYS A 48 -0.52 -13.28 18.17
CA LYS A 48 0.69 -12.60 18.62
C LYS A 48 1.60 -13.54 19.42
N SER A 49 1.03 -14.36 20.29
CA SER A 49 1.81 -15.34 21.08
C SER A 49 2.45 -16.38 20.19
N ALA A 50 1.70 -16.94 19.23
CA ALA A 50 2.24 -17.92 18.29
C ALA A 50 3.38 -17.33 17.42
N CYS A 51 3.26 -16.08 16.98
CA CYS A 51 4.32 -15.40 16.23
C CYS A 51 5.55 -15.07 17.08
N ALA A 52 5.37 -14.84 18.38
CA ALA A 52 6.48 -14.52 19.28
C ALA A 52 7.42 -15.71 19.52
N GLU A 53 6.94 -16.94 19.37
CA GLU A 53 7.73 -18.15 19.47
C GLU A 53 8.64 -18.38 18.23
N LEU A 54 8.38 -17.71 17.12
CA LEU A 54 9.17 -17.87 15.90
C LEU A 54 10.55 -17.20 16.08
N PRO A 55 11.65 -17.85 15.63
CA PRO A 55 12.96 -17.22 15.63
C PRO A 55 13.04 -16.04 14.66
N ALA A 56 13.78 -15.00 15.01
CA ALA A 56 14.00 -13.88 14.11
C ALA A 56 14.64 -14.32 12.79
N ASN A 57 14.28 -13.68 11.66
CA ASN A 57 14.90 -13.95 10.36
C ASN A 57 16.43 -13.88 10.40
N ARG A 58 17.00 -12.94 11.17
CA ARG A 58 18.44 -12.78 11.36
C ARG A 58 19.13 -13.97 12.04
N VAL A 59 18.37 -14.76 12.82
CA VAL A 59 18.86 -15.99 13.44
C VAL A 59 18.91 -17.11 12.42
N LEU A 60 17.85 -17.25 11.63
CA LEU A 60 17.72 -18.34 10.64
C LEU A 60 18.78 -18.31 9.54
N LEU A 61 19.31 -17.13 9.20
CA LEU A 61 20.38 -17.02 8.21
C LEU A 61 21.70 -17.68 8.61
N ARG A 62 21.92 -17.88 9.89
CA ARG A 62 23.10 -18.55 10.42
C ARG A 62 22.93 -20.07 10.47
N GLN A 63 21.73 -20.55 10.18
CA GLN A 63 21.41 -21.98 10.20
C GLN A 63 21.65 -22.60 8.81
N ALA A 64 21.92 -23.89 8.79
CA ALA A 64 22.13 -24.64 7.56
C ALA A 64 20.85 -24.64 6.69
N ALA A 65 21.02 -24.63 5.37
CA ALA A 65 19.90 -24.61 4.41
C ALA A 65 18.91 -25.80 4.51
N THR A 66 19.32 -26.87 5.21
CA THR A 66 18.52 -28.09 5.42
C THR A 66 17.58 -27.98 6.62
N THR A 67 17.65 -26.90 7.41
CA THR A 67 16.79 -26.73 8.59
C THR A 67 15.34 -26.58 8.16
N LYS A 68 14.44 -27.36 8.77
CA LYS A 68 12.99 -27.20 8.60
C LYS A 68 12.62 -25.78 9.02
N LEU A 69 11.86 -25.08 8.18
CA LEU A 69 11.35 -23.76 8.54
C LEU A 69 10.23 -23.89 9.59
N GLU A 70 10.37 -23.15 10.66
CA GLU A 70 9.33 -23.02 11.67
C GLU A 70 8.20 -22.14 11.11
N THR A 71 6.97 -22.39 11.58
CA THR A 71 5.78 -21.65 11.17
C THR A 71 4.78 -21.62 12.32
N ALA A 72 4.13 -20.49 12.48
CA ALA A 72 2.96 -20.35 13.34
C ALA A 72 1.70 -20.96 12.69
N LEU A 73 1.74 -21.31 11.41
CA LEU A 73 0.62 -21.87 10.63
C LEU A 73 0.97 -23.30 10.20
N PRO A 74 0.81 -24.31 11.07
CA PRO A 74 1.25 -25.68 10.79
C PRO A 74 0.45 -26.36 9.67
N ASP A 75 -0.74 -25.86 9.33
CA ASP A 75 -1.55 -26.33 8.23
C ASP A 75 -1.93 -25.21 7.27
N PHE A 76 -1.65 -25.40 5.97
CA PHE A 76 -2.03 -24.46 4.92
C PHE A 76 -3.55 -24.28 4.80
N GLU A 77 -4.35 -25.21 5.32
CA GLU A 77 -5.80 -25.11 5.26
C GLU A 77 -6.32 -23.86 5.99
N GLU A 78 -5.70 -23.46 7.10
CA GLU A 78 -6.08 -22.22 7.80
C GLU A 78 -5.84 -20.98 6.93
N VAL A 79 -4.71 -20.95 6.21
CA VAL A 79 -4.41 -19.89 5.24
C VAL A 79 -5.39 -19.93 4.07
N ALA A 80 -5.69 -21.12 3.54
CA ALA A 80 -6.63 -21.29 2.43
C ALA A 80 -8.04 -20.81 2.80
N LYS A 81 -8.51 -21.05 4.01
CA LYS A 81 -9.79 -20.52 4.50
C LYS A 81 -9.80 -18.99 4.53
N ALA A 82 -8.72 -18.36 5.02
CA ALA A 82 -8.60 -16.90 5.02
C ALA A 82 -8.58 -16.32 3.59
N LEU A 83 -7.86 -16.96 2.66
CA LEU A 83 -7.82 -16.58 1.25
C LEU A 83 -9.21 -16.66 0.60
N LEU A 84 -9.92 -17.77 0.79
CA LEU A 84 -11.26 -17.95 0.23
C LEU A 84 -12.27 -16.95 0.81
N ALA A 85 -12.18 -16.66 2.11
CA ALA A 85 -13.00 -15.63 2.74
C ALA A 85 -12.67 -14.22 2.17
N ALA A 86 -11.39 -13.92 1.88
CA ALA A 86 -11.00 -12.66 1.25
C ALA A 86 -11.55 -12.56 -0.19
N PHE A 87 -11.48 -13.61 -0.98
CA PHE A 87 -12.07 -13.64 -2.33
C PHE A 87 -13.56 -13.40 -2.29
N GLU A 88 -14.28 -14.03 -1.37
CA GLU A 88 -15.72 -13.79 -1.22
C GLU A 88 -15.99 -12.35 -0.78
N SER A 89 -15.17 -11.78 0.12
CA SER A 89 -15.28 -10.39 0.52
C SER A 89 -15.05 -9.41 -0.64
N PHE A 90 -14.09 -9.66 -1.53
CA PHE A 90 -13.89 -8.86 -2.74
C PHE A 90 -15.06 -8.99 -3.71
N LYS A 91 -15.53 -10.21 -3.94
CA LYS A 91 -16.61 -10.52 -4.86
C LYS A 91 -17.96 -9.92 -4.43
N THR A 92 -18.24 -9.87 -3.12
CA THR A 92 -19.51 -9.39 -2.54
C THR A 92 -19.40 -7.99 -1.93
N GLY A 93 -18.20 -7.38 -1.94
CA GLY A 93 -17.89 -6.06 -1.41
C GLY A 93 -18.20 -4.92 -2.38
N SER A 94 -17.52 -3.80 -2.15
CA SER A 94 -17.68 -2.59 -2.97
C SER A 94 -17.27 -2.79 -4.44
N MET A 95 -16.38 -3.75 -4.74
CA MET A 95 -15.97 -4.11 -6.11
C MET A 95 -17.09 -4.77 -6.94
N GLU A 96 -18.10 -5.32 -6.30
CA GLU A 96 -19.21 -6.02 -6.96
C GLU A 96 -20.08 -5.06 -7.77
N SER A 97 -20.35 -3.87 -7.27
CA SER A 97 -21.22 -2.90 -7.93
C SER A 97 -20.55 -2.25 -9.15
N ALA A 98 -21.16 -2.39 -10.33
CA ALA A 98 -20.70 -1.70 -11.55
C ALA A 98 -20.70 -0.17 -11.41
N ALA A 99 -21.54 0.39 -10.54
CA ALA A 99 -21.61 1.81 -10.25
C ALA A 99 -20.35 2.35 -9.53
N ASN A 100 -19.55 1.47 -8.95
CA ASN A 100 -18.32 1.84 -8.24
C ASN A 100 -17.07 1.85 -9.17
N TRP A 101 -17.25 1.58 -10.46
CA TRP A 101 -16.18 1.52 -11.47
C TRP A 101 -16.30 2.63 -12.50
N VAL A 102 -15.20 3.35 -12.75
CA VAL A 102 -15.09 4.26 -13.89
C VAL A 102 -14.97 3.44 -15.18
N GLY A 103 -15.80 3.72 -16.17
CA GLY A 103 -15.78 3.03 -17.46
C GLY A 103 -16.36 1.62 -17.45
N GLY A 104 -16.89 1.17 -16.32
CA GLY A 104 -17.54 -0.13 -16.17
C GLY A 104 -16.75 -1.15 -15.37
N LYS A 105 -17.46 -2.13 -14.85
CA LYS A 105 -16.94 -3.24 -14.05
C LYS A 105 -16.16 -4.23 -14.94
N PRO A 106 -15.05 -4.81 -14.45
CA PRO A 106 -14.37 -5.88 -15.18
C PRO A 106 -15.28 -7.09 -15.38
N LYS A 107 -14.96 -7.93 -16.39
CA LYS A 107 -15.71 -9.15 -16.66
C LYS A 107 -15.69 -10.07 -15.45
N VAL A 108 -16.87 -10.32 -14.88
CA VAL A 108 -17.03 -11.11 -13.62
C VAL A 108 -16.45 -12.50 -13.75
N THR A 109 -16.65 -13.17 -14.91
CA THR A 109 -16.18 -14.53 -15.16
C THR A 109 -14.65 -14.66 -15.22
N GLU A 110 -13.93 -13.54 -15.39
CA GLU A 110 -12.48 -13.50 -15.43
C GLU A 110 -11.94 -12.90 -14.12
N PHE A 111 -12.32 -11.65 -13.81
CA PHE A 111 -11.77 -10.90 -12.67
C PHE A 111 -12.09 -11.56 -11.32
N PHE A 112 -13.31 -12.07 -11.12
CA PHE A 112 -13.72 -12.72 -9.87
C PHE A 112 -13.61 -14.26 -9.89
N ASN A 113 -13.01 -14.85 -10.93
CA ASN A 113 -12.79 -16.29 -10.98
C ASN A 113 -11.60 -16.66 -10.09
N THR A 114 -11.88 -17.26 -8.94
CA THR A 114 -10.85 -17.66 -7.96
C THR A 114 -10.17 -19.00 -8.29
N ASN A 115 -10.65 -19.73 -9.28
CA ASN A 115 -10.08 -21.01 -9.71
C ASN A 115 -9.04 -20.86 -10.83
N ARG A 116 -8.84 -19.65 -11.33
CA ARG A 116 -7.92 -19.35 -12.45
C ARG A 116 -7.07 -18.13 -12.13
N ALA A 117 -5.87 -18.11 -12.65
CA ALA A 117 -4.98 -16.97 -12.58
C ALA A 117 -4.31 -16.76 -13.95
N TYR A 118 -3.76 -15.58 -14.21
CA TYR A 118 -3.12 -15.24 -15.49
C TYR A 118 -1.93 -16.15 -15.82
N PHE A 119 -1.28 -16.76 -14.84
CA PHE A 119 -0.15 -17.70 -15.01
C PHE A 119 -0.56 -19.16 -15.10
N LEU A 120 -1.85 -19.50 -15.00
CA LEU A 120 -2.34 -20.86 -15.19
C LEU A 120 -2.73 -21.13 -16.65
N ASN A 121 -2.83 -22.41 -17.03
CA ASN A 121 -3.28 -22.82 -18.35
C ASN A 121 -4.72 -23.37 -18.28
N PRO A 122 -5.70 -22.82 -19.02
CA PRO A 122 -5.60 -21.59 -19.81
C PRO A 122 -5.54 -20.34 -18.91
N PRO A 123 -4.73 -19.35 -19.28
CA PRO A 123 -4.58 -18.15 -18.50
C PRO A 123 -5.85 -17.28 -18.54
N ILE A 124 -6.01 -16.43 -17.52
CA ILE A 124 -6.94 -15.30 -17.61
C ILE A 124 -6.11 -14.01 -17.76
N PRO A 125 -6.63 -12.96 -18.42
CA PRO A 125 -5.94 -11.69 -18.49
C PRO A 125 -5.76 -11.09 -17.10
N PHE A 126 -4.57 -10.56 -16.83
CA PHE A 126 -4.36 -9.69 -15.68
C PHE A 126 -5.07 -8.36 -15.93
N GLN A 127 -5.88 -7.91 -14.97
CA GLN A 127 -6.64 -6.68 -15.07
C GLN A 127 -6.27 -5.72 -13.93
N PRO A 128 -5.16 -4.98 -14.08
CA PRO A 128 -4.73 -4.04 -13.06
C PRO A 128 -5.71 -2.89 -12.90
N PHE A 129 -5.84 -2.42 -11.68
CA PHE A 129 -6.75 -1.34 -11.35
C PHE A 129 -6.16 -0.37 -10.33
N ALA A 130 -6.63 0.87 -10.39
CA ALA A 130 -6.45 1.89 -9.38
C ALA A 130 -7.64 1.90 -8.43
N GLN A 131 -7.38 2.21 -7.17
CA GLN A 131 -8.40 2.37 -6.14
C GLN A 131 -8.36 3.78 -5.55
N LYS A 132 -9.54 4.40 -5.38
CA LYS A 132 -9.72 5.65 -4.65
C LYS A 132 -10.26 5.35 -3.25
N LEU A 133 -9.62 5.93 -2.25
CA LEU A 133 -10.08 5.97 -0.87
C LEU A 133 -10.41 7.41 -0.49
N GLN A 134 -11.68 7.74 -0.51
CA GLN A 134 -12.17 9.05 -0.08
C GLN A 134 -12.52 8.98 1.41
N VAL A 135 -11.79 9.73 2.24
CA VAL A 135 -11.98 9.76 3.70
C VAL A 135 -12.55 11.09 4.17
N PRO A 136 -13.31 11.13 5.26
CA PRO A 136 -13.70 12.38 5.90
C PRO A 136 -12.51 13.21 6.38
N ALA A 137 -12.66 14.52 6.47
CA ALA A 137 -11.69 15.37 7.15
C ALA A 137 -11.54 14.94 8.61
N GLY A 138 -10.32 14.98 9.14
CA GLY A 138 -10.00 14.48 10.49
C GLY A 138 -9.74 12.98 10.57
N SER A 139 -9.77 12.26 9.46
CA SER A 139 -9.42 10.84 9.44
C SER A 139 -7.94 10.60 9.69
N GLU A 140 -7.63 9.46 10.33
CA GLU A 140 -6.27 8.95 10.49
C GLU A 140 -6.04 7.80 9.52
N VAL A 141 -5.00 7.90 8.68
CA VAL A 141 -4.59 6.85 7.75
C VAL A 141 -3.18 6.38 8.10
N ILE A 142 -3.04 5.10 8.40
CA ILE A 142 -1.77 4.47 8.79
C ILE A 142 -1.14 3.86 7.53
N PHE A 143 0.13 4.17 7.28
CA PHE A 143 0.90 3.66 6.14
C PHE A 143 2.08 2.85 6.60
N HIS A 144 2.33 1.72 5.95
CA HIS A 144 3.52 0.91 6.15
C HIS A 144 4.12 0.49 4.81
N GLY A 145 5.47 0.43 4.74
CA GLY A 145 6.22 -0.05 3.58
C GLY A 145 6.33 -1.57 3.51
N ASP A 146 7.48 -2.03 2.99
CA ASP A 146 7.75 -3.44 2.73
C ASP A 146 7.90 -4.25 4.03
N PHE A 147 7.33 -5.43 4.08
CA PHE A 147 7.58 -6.39 5.15
C PHE A 147 8.63 -7.44 4.79
N HIS A 148 8.62 -7.94 3.56
CA HIS A 148 9.54 -9.00 3.13
C HIS A 148 9.65 -10.14 4.14
N GLY A 149 8.49 -10.67 4.58
CA GLY A 149 8.42 -11.79 5.52
C GLY A 149 8.89 -11.47 6.95
N ASP A 150 8.86 -10.21 7.37
CA ASP A 150 9.12 -9.80 8.75
C ASP A 150 7.82 -9.77 9.56
N ILE A 151 7.43 -10.92 10.09
CA ILE A 151 6.24 -11.03 10.94
C ILE A 151 6.42 -10.35 12.30
N HIS A 152 7.63 -10.29 12.83
CA HIS A 152 7.87 -9.73 14.17
C HIS A 152 7.63 -8.23 14.21
N SER A 153 8.07 -7.52 13.18
CA SER A 153 7.82 -6.08 13.04
C SER A 153 6.33 -5.82 12.87
N PHE A 154 5.66 -6.61 12.03
CA PHE A 154 4.23 -6.46 11.82
C PHE A 154 3.42 -6.68 13.11
N ILE A 155 3.69 -7.74 13.85
CA ILE A 155 3.03 -8.01 15.13
C ILE A 155 3.36 -6.95 16.19
N ALA A 156 4.59 -6.41 16.19
CA ALA A 156 4.96 -5.31 17.09
C ALA A 156 4.16 -4.04 16.79
N MET A 157 4.04 -3.68 15.50
CA MET A 157 3.20 -2.56 15.05
C MET A 157 1.74 -2.74 15.49
N LEU A 158 1.12 -3.89 15.19
CA LEU A 158 -0.27 -4.15 15.58
C LEU A 158 -0.45 -4.15 17.11
N GLY A 159 0.52 -4.70 17.85
CA GLY A 159 0.54 -4.66 19.30
C GLY A 159 0.56 -3.24 19.86
N SER A 160 1.37 -2.35 19.26
CA SER A 160 1.41 -0.94 19.61
C SER A 160 0.09 -0.23 19.31
N LEU A 161 -0.52 -0.50 18.16
CA LEU A 161 -1.81 0.07 17.80
C LEU A 161 -2.95 -0.41 18.70
N ASN A 162 -2.91 -1.68 19.17
CA ASN A 162 -3.82 -2.19 20.19
C ASN A 162 -3.63 -1.47 21.52
N GLN A 163 -2.40 -1.28 21.99
CA GLN A 163 -2.11 -0.54 23.23
C GLN A 163 -2.55 0.93 23.16
N ALA A 164 -2.47 1.53 21.97
CA ALA A 164 -2.93 2.91 21.73
C ALA A 164 -4.45 3.04 21.56
N GLY A 165 -5.21 1.93 21.58
CA GLY A 165 -6.65 1.93 21.35
C GLY A 165 -7.05 2.28 19.91
N THR A 166 -6.11 2.17 18.95
CA THR A 166 -6.41 2.33 17.54
C THR A 166 -6.98 1.05 16.94
N LEU A 167 -6.52 -0.09 17.45
CA LEU A 167 -7.08 -1.42 17.18
C LEU A 167 -7.69 -2.02 18.46
N ASP A 168 -8.70 -2.85 18.26
CA ASP A 168 -9.21 -3.83 19.21
C ASP A 168 -9.06 -5.20 18.53
N GLY A 169 -8.02 -5.93 18.92
CA GLY A 169 -7.59 -7.12 18.22
C GLY A 169 -7.17 -6.83 16.77
N PHE A 170 -7.88 -7.38 15.81
CA PHE A 170 -7.72 -7.07 14.38
C PHE A 170 -8.67 -5.98 13.87
N ARG A 171 -9.59 -5.48 14.69
CA ARG A 171 -10.59 -4.49 14.29
C ARG A 171 -10.10 -3.07 14.57
N LEU A 172 -10.29 -2.16 13.62
CA LEU A 172 -10.10 -0.73 13.85
C LEU A 172 -11.17 -0.22 14.82
N ALA A 173 -10.73 0.39 15.91
CA ALA A 173 -11.60 0.84 16.99
C ALA A 173 -12.30 2.17 16.69
N LYS A 174 -11.75 2.95 15.76
CA LYS A 174 -12.30 4.28 15.38
C LYS A 174 -12.86 4.23 13.96
N PRO A 175 -14.04 4.78 13.69
CA PRO A 175 -14.69 4.71 12.37
C PRO A 175 -13.92 5.45 11.26
N ASN A 176 -13.16 6.49 11.62
CA ASN A 176 -12.38 7.30 10.68
C ASN A 176 -10.89 6.92 10.67
N SER A 177 -10.56 5.68 11.02
CA SER A 177 -9.21 5.14 10.93
C SER A 177 -9.11 4.17 9.77
N TYR A 178 -8.01 4.25 9.04
CA TYR A 178 -7.74 3.45 7.85
C TYR A 178 -6.29 2.96 7.87
N MET A 179 -6.00 1.88 7.13
CA MET A 179 -4.65 1.37 6.95
C MET A 179 -4.37 1.14 5.46
N VAL A 180 -3.21 1.58 4.99
CA VAL A 180 -2.73 1.37 3.62
C VAL A 180 -1.34 0.76 3.67
N PHE A 181 -1.22 -0.46 3.18
CA PHE A 181 0.05 -1.17 3.04
C PHE A 181 0.56 -1.02 1.61
N LEU A 182 1.85 -0.72 1.46
CA LEU A 182 2.43 -0.25 0.20
C LEU A 182 3.07 -1.33 -0.67
N GLY A 183 2.83 -2.62 -0.36
CA GLY A 183 3.34 -3.75 -1.15
C GLY A 183 4.57 -4.42 -0.55
N ASP A 184 5.07 -5.46 -1.26
CA ASP A 184 6.22 -6.30 -0.90
C ASP A 184 6.07 -6.97 0.47
N TYR A 185 5.03 -7.77 0.59
CA TYR A 185 4.69 -8.47 1.84
C TYR A 185 5.54 -9.71 2.07
N THR A 186 5.90 -10.39 0.98
CA THR A 186 6.57 -11.69 0.98
C THR A 186 7.98 -11.62 0.40
N ASP A 187 8.60 -12.76 0.17
CA ASP A 187 9.96 -12.94 -0.30
C ASP A 187 11.05 -12.51 0.68
N ARG A 188 12.26 -13.04 0.49
CA ARG A 188 13.50 -12.65 1.19
C ARG A 188 13.53 -12.92 2.69
N GLY A 189 12.38 -13.03 3.37
CA GLY A 189 12.22 -13.49 4.74
C GLY A 189 11.68 -14.90 4.78
N ASN A 190 11.44 -15.42 6.00
CA ASN A 190 10.97 -16.80 6.21
C ASN A 190 9.52 -16.87 6.69
N TYR A 191 8.85 -15.72 6.83
CA TYR A 191 7.50 -15.63 7.38
C TYR A 191 6.55 -14.86 6.46
N GLY A 192 6.75 -14.99 5.13
CA GLY A 192 5.90 -14.37 4.13
C GLY A 192 4.44 -14.82 4.25
N ILE A 193 4.22 -16.11 4.55
CA ILE A 193 2.86 -16.63 4.69
C ILE A 193 2.17 -16.13 5.96
N GLU A 194 2.89 -15.95 7.06
CA GLU A 194 2.38 -15.37 8.30
C GLU A 194 2.03 -13.89 8.11
N VAL A 195 2.85 -13.15 7.36
CA VAL A 195 2.56 -11.75 6.99
C VAL A 195 1.28 -11.66 6.17
N LEU A 196 1.14 -12.48 5.11
CA LEU A 196 -0.08 -12.51 4.30
C LEU A 196 -1.31 -12.90 5.12
N TYR A 197 -1.20 -13.91 5.97
CA TYR A 197 -2.29 -14.31 6.84
C TYR A 197 -2.71 -13.18 7.79
N THR A 198 -1.76 -12.47 8.37
CA THR A 198 -2.03 -11.31 9.25
C THR A 198 -2.74 -10.19 8.48
N LEU A 199 -2.29 -9.86 7.27
CA LEU A 199 -2.94 -8.88 6.39
C LEU A 199 -4.37 -9.29 6.05
N LEU A 200 -4.59 -10.58 5.73
CA LEU A 200 -5.93 -11.11 5.46
C LEU A 200 -6.84 -10.99 6.68
N ARG A 201 -6.34 -11.28 7.88
CA ARG A 201 -7.09 -11.11 9.14
C ARG A 201 -7.52 -9.67 9.34
N LEU A 202 -6.60 -8.71 9.13
CA LEU A 202 -6.90 -7.28 9.19
C LEU A 202 -7.92 -6.87 8.15
N LYS A 203 -7.74 -7.30 6.88
CA LYS A 203 -8.65 -6.98 5.77
C LYS A 203 -10.05 -7.51 6.02
N LEU A 204 -10.15 -8.74 6.47
CA LEU A 204 -11.45 -9.40 6.75
C LEU A 204 -12.19 -8.78 7.94
N ALA A 205 -11.44 -8.31 8.95
CA ALA A 205 -12.03 -7.59 10.07
C ALA A 205 -12.44 -6.15 9.71
N ASN A 206 -11.84 -5.56 8.65
CA ASN A 206 -12.03 -4.16 8.25
C ASN A 206 -12.07 -4.03 6.71
N PRO A 207 -13.07 -4.59 6.03
CA PRO A 207 -13.04 -4.74 4.57
C PRO A 207 -12.99 -3.42 3.81
N GLU A 208 -13.55 -2.33 4.35
CA GLU A 208 -13.57 -1.01 3.72
C GLU A 208 -12.57 -0.01 4.36
N HIS A 209 -11.69 -0.49 5.25
CA HIS A 209 -10.75 0.36 5.97
C HIS A 209 -9.28 -0.08 5.85
N VAL A 210 -9.02 -1.30 5.37
CA VAL A 210 -7.66 -1.83 5.17
C VAL A 210 -7.42 -2.06 3.69
N PHE A 211 -6.36 -1.47 3.17
CA PHE A 211 -5.99 -1.46 1.75
C PHE A 211 -4.57 -2.00 1.58
N MET A 212 -4.39 -2.85 0.58
CA MET A 212 -3.12 -3.49 0.27
C MET A 212 -2.76 -3.16 -1.18
N ALA A 213 -1.80 -2.27 -1.40
CA ALA A 213 -1.28 -2.02 -2.73
C ALA A 213 -0.43 -3.19 -3.21
N ARG A 214 -0.38 -3.40 -4.52
CA ARG A 214 0.47 -4.41 -5.15
C ARG A 214 1.90 -3.91 -5.25
N GLY A 215 2.85 -4.61 -4.64
CA GLY A 215 4.28 -4.43 -4.86
C GLY A 215 4.79 -5.24 -6.05
N ASN A 216 6.08 -5.08 -6.38
CA ASN A 216 6.68 -5.85 -7.46
C ASN A 216 6.92 -7.32 -7.06
N HIS A 217 6.98 -7.63 -5.77
CA HIS A 217 7.06 -8.99 -5.27
C HIS A 217 5.68 -9.69 -5.19
N GLU A 218 4.58 -9.00 -5.36
CA GLU A 218 3.27 -9.62 -5.53
C GLU A 218 3.08 -10.10 -6.98
N ASP A 219 4.07 -10.84 -7.47
CA ASP A 219 4.14 -11.41 -8.81
C ASP A 219 4.70 -12.84 -8.78
N VAL A 220 4.17 -13.72 -9.63
CA VAL A 220 4.55 -15.15 -9.64
C VAL A 220 6.01 -15.37 -9.98
N GLN A 221 6.58 -14.57 -10.88
CA GLN A 221 7.99 -14.67 -11.24
C GLN A 221 8.88 -14.24 -10.06
N MET A 222 8.50 -13.17 -9.37
CA MET A 222 9.25 -12.68 -8.21
C MET A 222 9.21 -13.69 -7.06
N ILE A 223 8.04 -14.17 -6.65
CA ILE A 223 7.93 -15.14 -5.55
C ILE A 223 8.58 -16.49 -5.86
N SER A 224 8.71 -16.86 -7.13
CA SER A 224 9.46 -18.05 -7.54
C SER A 224 10.98 -17.85 -7.44
N THR A 225 11.45 -16.62 -7.64
CA THR A 225 12.88 -16.28 -7.70
C THR A 225 13.44 -15.92 -6.33
N TYR A 226 12.66 -15.17 -5.51
CA TYR A 226 13.15 -14.55 -4.28
C TYR A 226 12.76 -15.24 -2.98
N GLY A 227 12.16 -16.42 -3.06
CA GLY A 227 12.14 -17.38 -1.97
C GLY A 227 10.79 -17.71 -1.38
N PHE A 228 9.73 -16.96 -1.62
CA PHE A 228 8.44 -17.21 -0.97
C PHE A 228 7.80 -18.55 -1.38
N LEU A 229 7.87 -18.94 -2.67
CA LEU A 229 7.41 -20.27 -3.07
C LEU A 229 8.21 -21.39 -2.38
N ALA A 230 9.52 -21.23 -2.26
CA ALA A 230 10.37 -22.19 -1.56
C ALA A 230 10.08 -22.24 -0.05
N GLU A 231 9.78 -21.09 0.58
CA GLU A 231 9.30 -21.01 1.96
C GLU A 231 8.04 -21.87 2.13
N CYS A 232 7.02 -21.62 1.32
CA CYS A 232 5.75 -22.32 1.40
C CYS A 232 5.87 -23.83 1.10
N GLN A 233 6.71 -24.20 0.13
CA GLN A 233 6.98 -25.61 -0.15
C GLN A 233 7.67 -26.33 1.02
N LYS A 234 8.61 -25.66 1.70
CA LYS A 234 9.26 -26.23 2.89
C LYS A 234 8.30 -26.37 4.08
N LYS A 235 7.37 -25.43 4.26
CA LYS A 235 6.38 -25.46 5.34
C LYS A 235 5.27 -26.49 5.10
N TYR A 236 4.76 -26.58 3.85
CA TYR A 236 3.51 -27.28 3.55
C TYR A 236 3.62 -28.41 2.53
N ALA A 237 4.75 -28.56 1.85
CA ALA A 237 4.97 -29.57 0.81
C ALA A 237 3.81 -29.58 -0.24
N THR A 238 3.19 -30.74 -0.46
CA THR A 238 2.09 -30.92 -1.43
C THR A 238 0.77 -30.29 -1.03
N LYS A 239 0.59 -29.85 0.21
CA LYS A 239 -0.60 -29.15 0.68
C LYS A 239 -0.64 -27.70 0.23
N PHE A 240 0.48 -27.12 -0.16
CA PHE A 240 0.58 -25.75 -0.64
C PHE A 240 -0.16 -25.57 -1.96
N LYS A 241 -0.95 -24.50 -2.07
CA LYS A 241 -1.74 -24.15 -3.27
C LYS A 241 -1.29 -22.79 -3.82
N PRO A 242 -0.22 -22.72 -4.62
CA PRO A 242 0.35 -21.46 -5.11
C PRO A 242 -0.63 -20.63 -5.94
N ALA A 243 -1.56 -21.27 -6.63
CA ALA A 243 -2.59 -20.59 -7.42
C ALA A 243 -3.46 -19.63 -6.60
N LEU A 244 -3.76 -19.98 -5.34
CA LEU A 244 -4.53 -19.09 -4.45
C LEU A 244 -3.75 -17.83 -4.11
N ILE A 245 -2.44 -17.95 -3.89
CA ILE A 245 -1.58 -16.80 -3.58
C ILE A 245 -1.47 -15.87 -4.79
N GLY A 246 -1.12 -16.40 -5.96
CA GLY A 246 -1.04 -15.59 -7.18
C GLY A 246 -2.37 -14.93 -7.52
N ARG A 247 -3.48 -15.64 -7.26
CA ARG A 247 -4.80 -15.05 -7.48
C ARG A 247 -5.13 -13.93 -6.48
N LEU A 248 -4.70 -14.04 -5.23
CA LEU A 248 -4.86 -12.96 -4.25
C LEU A 248 -4.22 -11.66 -4.76
N TYR A 249 -3.03 -11.74 -5.33
CA TYR A 249 -2.30 -10.58 -5.84
C TYR A 249 -3.04 -9.83 -6.95
N ASP A 250 -3.89 -10.51 -7.72
CA ASP A 250 -4.71 -9.89 -8.77
C ASP A 250 -5.82 -8.98 -8.21
N PHE A 251 -6.14 -9.11 -6.92
CA PHE A 251 -7.10 -8.25 -6.22
C PHE A 251 -6.45 -7.05 -5.52
N PHE A 252 -5.14 -6.91 -5.60
CA PHE A 252 -4.46 -5.75 -5.05
C PHE A 252 -4.39 -4.63 -6.09
N PRO A 253 -4.87 -3.41 -5.76
CA PRO A 253 -4.71 -2.26 -6.64
C PRO A 253 -3.24 -1.93 -6.83
N VAL A 254 -2.84 -1.54 -8.04
CA VAL A 254 -1.45 -1.10 -8.31
C VAL A 254 -1.17 0.29 -7.73
N VAL A 255 -2.21 1.05 -7.45
CA VAL A 255 -2.16 2.36 -6.79
C VAL A 255 -3.44 2.61 -6.01
N VAL A 256 -3.30 3.20 -4.83
CA VAL A 256 -4.40 3.69 -3.98
C VAL A 256 -4.28 5.21 -3.88
N TYR A 257 -5.30 5.93 -4.29
CA TYR A 257 -5.39 7.38 -4.08
C TYR A 257 -6.15 7.67 -2.80
N VAL A 258 -5.45 8.12 -1.77
CA VAL A 258 -6.05 8.49 -0.48
C VAL A 258 -6.35 9.98 -0.49
N GLY A 259 -7.60 10.36 -0.27
CA GLY A 259 -7.99 11.76 -0.37
C GLY A 259 -9.10 12.18 0.59
N SER A 260 -9.16 13.50 0.84
CA SER A 260 -10.24 14.18 1.54
C SER A 260 -10.58 15.46 0.77
N GLY A 261 -11.87 15.72 0.58
CA GLY A 261 -12.30 16.81 -0.31
C GLY A 261 -11.84 16.56 -1.75
N THR A 262 -11.06 17.49 -2.30
CA THR A 262 -10.51 17.41 -3.67
C THR A 262 -9.01 17.11 -3.71
N ASP A 263 -8.37 16.93 -2.56
CA ASP A 263 -6.94 16.68 -2.44
C ASP A 263 -6.66 15.20 -2.20
N PHE A 264 -5.65 14.66 -2.91
CA PHE A 264 -5.28 13.25 -2.87
C PHE A 264 -3.77 13.07 -2.74
N ILE A 265 -3.36 11.97 -2.11
CA ILE A 265 -2.00 11.42 -2.13
C ILE A 265 -2.04 10.13 -2.94
N GLN A 266 -1.09 9.98 -3.87
CA GLN A 266 -0.84 8.73 -4.56
C GLN A 266 -0.08 7.79 -3.63
N CYS A 267 -0.61 6.58 -3.40
CA CYS A 267 -0.02 5.57 -2.52
C CYS A 267 0.18 4.29 -3.31
N ASN A 268 1.42 3.90 -3.52
CA ASN A 268 1.79 2.70 -4.28
C ASN A 268 3.18 2.23 -3.89
N HIS A 269 3.59 1.08 -4.41
CA HIS A 269 4.86 0.48 -4.03
C HIS A 269 6.08 1.21 -4.62
N GLY A 270 6.12 1.33 -5.94
CA GLY A 270 7.21 1.98 -6.69
C GLY A 270 7.00 3.48 -6.91
N GLY A 271 7.06 3.91 -8.17
CA GLY A 271 6.95 5.32 -8.56
C GLY A 271 5.63 5.69 -9.21
N MET A 272 5.74 6.42 -10.32
CA MET A 272 4.58 6.89 -11.08
C MET A 272 4.55 6.23 -12.45
N GLU A 273 3.36 6.11 -13.04
CA GLU A 273 3.16 5.57 -14.39
C GLU A 273 2.83 6.72 -15.36
N PRO A 274 3.78 7.14 -16.20
CA PRO A 274 3.53 8.22 -17.16
C PRO A 274 2.53 7.73 -18.21
N GLY A 275 1.45 8.50 -18.39
CA GLY A 275 0.37 8.15 -19.33
C GLY A 275 -0.84 7.45 -18.68
N TYR A 276 -0.80 7.13 -17.40
CA TYR A 276 -2.01 6.86 -16.62
C TYR A 276 -2.52 8.15 -15.98
N LEU A 277 -3.75 8.53 -16.29
CA LEU A 277 -4.37 9.77 -15.80
C LEU A 277 -5.60 9.43 -14.94
N PRO A 278 -5.51 9.57 -13.61
CA PRO A 278 -6.58 9.19 -12.69
C PRO A 278 -7.73 10.21 -12.60
N GLY A 279 -7.70 11.32 -13.34
CA GLY A 279 -8.63 12.44 -13.17
C GLY A 279 -10.11 12.03 -13.15
N ALA A 280 -10.52 11.12 -14.04
CA ALA A 280 -11.90 10.60 -14.08
C ALA A 280 -12.29 9.85 -12.81
N LEU A 281 -11.36 9.09 -12.22
CA LEU A 281 -11.58 8.39 -10.94
C LEU A 281 -11.65 9.38 -9.79
N LEU A 282 -10.73 10.34 -9.73
CA LEU A 282 -10.61 11.26 -8.61
C LEU A 282 -11.77 12.27 -8.56
N ASP A 283 -12.25 12.73 -9.71
CA ASP A 283 -13.41 13.66 -9.81
C ASP A 283 -14.76 12.96 -9.63
N ALA A 284 -14.79 11.62 -9.71
CA ALA A 284 -16.04 10.86 -9.55
C ALA A 284 -16.57 10.97 -8.10
N LYS A 285 -17.87 10.70 -7.94
CA LYS A 285 -18.52 10.65 -6.61
C LYS A 285 -17.73 9.73 -5.65
N PRO A 286 -17.74 9.95 -4.33
CA PRO A 286 -16.99 9.16 -3.36
C PRO A 286 -17.19 7.64 -3.49
N ALA A 287 -18.40 7.19 -3.79
CA ALA A 287 -18.72 5.77 -3.97
C ALA A 287 -18.03 5.12 -5.20
N VAL A 288 -17.65 5.90 -6.21
CA VAL A 288 -16.90 5.40 -7.37
C VAL A 288 -15.44 5.26 -6.96
N ALA A 289 -15.02 4.05 -6.67
CA ALA A 289 -13.76 3.76 -6.02
C ALA A 289 -12.72 3.07 -6.92
N TYR A 290 -13.09 2.59 -8.11
CA TYR A 290 -12.22 1.75 -8.93
C TYR A 290 -12.13 2.22 -10.38
N GLN A 291 -10.96 2.01 -10.98
CA GLN A 291 -10.73 2.22 -12.41
C GLN A 291 -9.75 1.16 -12.94
N LEU A 292 -10.11 0.46 -14.00
CA LEU A 292 -9.17 -0.41 -14.70
C LEU A 292 -8.10 0.42 -15.42
N LEU A 293 -6.86 -0.05 -15.37
CA LEU A 293 -5.79 0.49 -16.21
C LEU A 293 -5.83 -0.21 -17.57
N GLY A 294 -6.84 0.10 -18.37
CA GLY A 294 -7.05 -0.56 -19.67
C GLY A 294 -6.01 -0.16 -20.73
N GLN A 295 -5.55 1.07 -20.69
CA GLN A 295 -4.49 1.58 -21.55
C GLN A 295 -3.66 2.62 -20.82
N VAL A 296 -2.34 2.54 -20.99
CA VAL A 296 -1.37 3.54 -20.53
C VAL A 296 -0.79 4.21 -21.76
N THR A 297 -0.95 5.54 -21.85
CA THR A 297 -0.62 6.33 -23.04
C THR A 297 0.66 7.13 -22.83
N GLY A 298 1.77 6.45 -22.52
CA GLY A 298 3.06 7.05 -22.16
C GLY A 298 3.66 7.92 -23.27
N GLY A 299 3.64 7.45 -24.50
CA GLY A 299 4.13 8.20 -25.67
C GLY A 299 3.28 9.44 -25.95
N THR A 300 1.95 9.30 -25.89
CA THR A 300 1.01 10.42 -26.01
C THR A 300 1.18 11.43 -24.86
N PHE A 301 1.39 10.94 -23.63
CA PHE A 301 1.71 11.77 -22.48
C PHE A 301 2.98 12.58 -22.70
N LEU A 302 4.06 11.94 -23.13
CA LEU A 302 5.33 12.59 -23.37
C LEU A 302 5.24 13.68 -24.46
N ALA A 303 4.45 13.44 -25.52
CA ALA A 303 4.22 14.44 -26.57
C ALA A 303 3.54 15.71 -26.04
N LYS A 304 2.65 15.56 -25.04
CA LYS A 304 1.97 16.69 -24.37
C LYS A 304 2.83 17.36 -23.29
N HIS A 305 3.79 16.61 -22.72
CA HIS A 305 4.62 17.07 -21.59
C HIS A 305 6.13 16.90 -21.91
N PRO A 306 6.67 17.55 -22.97
CA PRO A 306 8.07 17.40 -23.38
C PRO A 306 9.06 17.86 -22.29
N GLY A 307 8.64 18.73 -21.38
CA GLY A 307 9.41 19.18 -20.23
C GLY A 307 9.89 18.05 -19.30
N LEU A 308 9.25 16.88 -19.37
CA LEU A 308 9.70 15.69 -18.61
C LEU A 308 11.14 15.26 -18.96
N LEU A 309 11.59 15.52 -20.19
CA LEU A 309 12.92 15.18 -20.69
C LEU A 309 13.88 16.38 -20.76
N GLN A 310 13.45 17.58 -20.39
CA GLN A 310 14.17 18.82 -20.66
C GLN A 310 15.60 18.86 -20.06
N SER A 311 15.82 18.20 -18.93
CA SER A 311 17.13 18.17 -18.26
C SER A 311 18.10 17.12 -18.80
N ALA A 312 17.70 16.28 -19.77
CA ALA A 312 18.55 15.27 -20.37
C ALA A 312 19.21 15.78 -21.67
N ASP A 313 20.45 15.32 -21.96
CA ASP A 313 21.10 15.57 -23.24
C ASP A 313 20.34 14.86 -24.40
N PRO A 314 20.58 15.23 -25.69
CA PRO A 314 19.81 14.70 -26.80
C PRO A 314 19.87 13.16 -26.95
N LEU A 315 20.98 12.52 -26.65
CA LEU A 315 21.10 11.06 -26.73
C LEU A 315 20.26 10.39 -25.65
N ARG A 316 20.35 10.91 -24.44
CA ARG A 316 19.55 10.44 -23.31
C ARG A 316 18.04 10.71 -23.52
N GLN A 317 17.67 11.85 -24.10
CA GLN A 317 16.28 12.10 -24.49
C GLN A 317 15.76 11.08 -25.49
N SER A 318 16.55 10.74 -26.53
CA SER A 318 16.18 9.73 -27.51
C SER A 318 16.02 8.35 -26.86
N PHE A 319 16.93 7.97 -25.98
CA PHE A 319 16.84 6.72 -25.23
C PHE A 319 15.57 6.68 -24.34
N LEU A 320 15.31 7.72 -23.56
CA LEU A 320 14.12 7.78 -22.68
C LEU A 320 12.82 7.74 -23.50
N LYS A 321 12.75 8.43 -24.63
CA LYS A 321 11.63 8.37 -25.58
C LYS A 321 11.36 6.94 -26.04
N SER A 322 12.38 6.15 -26.31
CA SER A 322 12.22 4.75 -26.71
C SER A 322 11.66 3.83 -25.62
N LYS A 323 11.67 4.27 -24.37
CA LYS A 323 11.16 3.51 -23.20
C LYS A 323 9.75 3.91 -22.78
N ILE A 324 9.31 5.11 -23.13
CA ILE A 324 7.97 5.62 -22.77
C ILE A 324 7.03 5.38 -23.95
N LEU A 325 6.29 4.27 -23.90
CA LEU A 325 5.43 3.83 -24.99
C LEU A 325 3.97 3.76 -24.54
N ASP A 326 3.07 3.85 -25.51
CA ASP A 326 1.67 3.49 -25.29
C ASP A 326 1.58 1.96 -25.20
N HIS A 327 0.89 1.45 -24.17
CA HIS A 327 0.72 0.02 -23.99
C HIS A 327 -0.59 -0.33 -23.27
N THR A 328 -1.01 -1.57 -23.47
CA THR A 328 -2.16 -2.14 -22.76
C THR A 328 -1.62 -3.10 -21.69
N PRO A 329 -1.84 -2.83 -20.40
CA PRO A 329 -1.34 -3.67 -19.31
C PRO A 329 -2.17 -4.95 -19.11
N LEU A 330 -2.57 -5.61 -20.18
CA LEU A 330 -3.36 -6.84 -20.19
C LEU A 330 -2.52 -8.00 -20.75
N ALA A 331 -1.40 -8.26 -20.13
CA ALA A 331 -0.58 -9.39 -20.54
C ALA A 331 -1.05 -10.67 -19.82
N PRO A 332 -1.21 -11.81 -20.52
CA PRO A 332 -1.61 -13.06 -19.88
C PRO A 332 -0.50 -13.70 -19.04
N MET A 333 0.76 -13.31 -19.24
CA MET A 333 1.92 -13.94 -18.59
C MET A 333 2.74 -13.01 -17.71
N SER A 334 2.67 -11.69 -17.93
CA SER A 334 3.40 -10.72 -17.12
C SER A 334 2.69 -9.36 -17.21
N PRO A 335 2.31 -8.75 -16.09
CA PRO A 335 1.74 -7.42 -16.09
C PRO A 335 2.80 -6.40 -16.52
N LEU A 336 2.56 -5.69 -17.64
CA LEU A 336 3.44 -4.62 -18.14
C LEU A 336 3.32 -3.32 -17.36
N ILE A 337 2.84 -3.35 -16.12
CA ILE A 337 2.79 -2.16 -15.26
C ILE A 337 4.06 -2.09 -14.45
N ASN A 338 5.02 -1.36 -14.96
CA ASN A 338 6.29 -1.16 -14.26
C ASN A 338 6.26 0.09 -13.37
N GLY A 339 5.54 1.14 -13.75
CA GLY A 339 5.59 2.44 -13.10
C GLY A 339 5.22 2.43 -11.63
N PHE A 340 4.02 1.98 -11.31
CA PHE A 340 3.54 1.95 -9.94
C PHE A 340 4.23 0.93 -9.04
N MET A 341 4.83 -0.12 -9.60
CA MET A 341 5.47 -1.19 -8.83
C MET A 341 7.00 -1.08 -8.81
N TRP A 342 7.63 -0.49 -9.86
CA TRP A 342 9.08 -0.57 -10.04
C TRP A 342 9.80 0.77 -10.11
N ASN A 343 9.15 1.85 -10.60
CA ASN A 343 9.83 3.14 -10.80
C ASN A 343 10.30 3.73 -9.48
N ASP A 344 11.38 4.50 -9.55
CA ASP A 344 12.04 5.10 -8.40
C ASP A 344 12.01 6.63 -8.43
N PHE A 345 12.55 7.24 -7.38
CA PHE A 345 12.74 8.68 -7.28
C PHE A 345 14.20 9.00 -6.95
N THR A 346 14.69 10.11 -7.48
CA THR A 346 16.02 10.62 -7.13
C THR A 346 16.07 11.12 -5.68
N VAL A 347 17.26 11.16 -5.12
CA VAL A 347 17.48 11.65 -3.75
C VAL A 347 17.62 13.15 -3.73
N PHE A 348 18.32 13.74 -4.71
CA PHE A 348 18.69 15.15 -4.74
C PHE A 348 17.82 15.96 -5.69
N ALA A 349 17.52 17.19 -5.28
CA ALA A 349 16.68 18.10 -6.06
C ALA A 349 17.35 18.56 -7.38
N SER A 350 18.69 18.52 -7.44
CA SER A 350 19.50 18.91 -8.61
C SER A 350 19.60 17.82 -9.69
N GLU A 351 19.11 16.59 -9.40
CA GLU A 351 19.13 15.50 -10.36
C GLU A 351 18.13 15.71 -11.49
N PRO A 352 18.35 15.12 -12.67
CA PRO A 352 17.47 15.27 -13.84
C PRO A 352 16.01 14.97 -13.52
N GLY A 353 15.08 15.62 -14.25
CA GLY A 353 13.64 15.42 -14.07
C GLY A 353 13.17 13.98 -14.32
N LEU A 354 13.84 13.27 -15.24
CA LEU A 354 13.64 11.85 -15.49
C LEU A 354 14.96 11.17 -15.82
N GLY A 355 15.19 10.02 -15.19
CA GLY A 355 16.24 9.07 -15.48
C GLY A 355 15.68 7.70 -15.79
N TYR A 356 16.57 6.73 -16.05
CA TYR A 356 16.25 5.33 -16.24
C TYR A 356 17.34 4.46 -15.61
N MET A 357 16.93 3.39 -14.96
CA MET A 357 17.82 2.39 -14.39
C MET A 357 17.42 1.00 -14.91
N ASP A 358 18.36 0.31 -15.54
CA ASP A 358 18.11 -1.03 -16.03
C ASP A 358 17.69 -1.99 -14.90
N GLY A 359 16.69 -2.81 -15.17
CA GLY A 359 16.11 -3.73 -14.20
C GLY A 359 15.17 -3.10 -13.14
N ARG A 360 15.02 -1.74 -13.16
CA ARG A 360 14.08 -1.07 -12.25
C ARG A 360 13.06 -0.19 -12.98
N GLY A 361 13.45 0.53 -14.02
CA GLY A 361 12.58 1.41 -14.79
C GLY A 361 12.95 2.88 -14.66
N PHE A 362 11.96 3.78 -14.67
CA PHE A 362 12.19 5.21 -14.60
C PHE A 362 12.55 5.67 -13.18
N VAL A 363 13.40 6.70 -13.12
CA VAL A 363 13.80 7.37 -11.88
C VAL A 363 13.40 8.84 -11.99
N TYR A 364 12.42 9.25 -11.22
CA TYR A 364 11.87 10.61 -11.26
C TYR A 364 12.67 11.57 -10.40
N GLY A 365 13.06 12.71 -10.99
CA GLY A 365 13.53 13.86 -10.24
C GLY A 365 12.38 14.77 -9.82
N LYS A 366 12.69 15.85 -9.08
CA LYS A 366 11.71 16.78 -8.53
C LYS A 366 10.82 17.40 -9.61
N SER A 367 11.42 17.89 -10.71
CA SER A 367 10.68 18.52 -11.82
C SER A 367 9.80 17.54 -12.58
N GLY A 368 10.32 16.34 -12.86
CA GLY A 368 9.54 15.29 -13.55
C GLY A 368 8.36 14.80 -12.71
N THR A 369 8.54 14.65 -11.41
CA THR A 369 7.47 14.31 -10.48
C THR A 369 6.36 15.38 -10.53
N ARG A 370 6.72 16.66 -10.50
CA ARG A 370 5.75 17.75 -10.56
C ARG A 370 4.90 17.69 -11.83
N ILE A 371 5.54 17.48 -12.99
CA ILE A 371 4.84 17.35 -14.27
C ILE A 371 3.81 16.21 -14.23
N VAL A 372 4.18 15.05 -13.70
CA VAL A 372 3.26 13.91 -13.65
C VAL A 372 2.13 14.14 -12.64
N LEU A 373 2.41 14.71 -11.47
CA LEU A 373 1.38 15.04 -10.47
C LEU A 373 0.38 16.07 -11.01
N ASP A 374 0.86 17.12 -11.68
CA ASP A 374 0.00 18.14 -12.27
C ASP A 374 -0.87 17.57 -13.39
N ALA A 375 -0.32 16.67 -14.22
CA ALA A 375 -1.07 15.96 -15.27
C ALA A 375 -2.08 14.95 -14.72
N SER A 376 -1.83 14.41 -13.51
CA SER A 376 -2.73 13.49 -12.82
C SER A 376 -3.96 14.18 -12.22
N ALA A 377 -4.01 15.51 -12.26
CA ALA A 377 -5.14 16.27 -11.75
C ALA A 377 -6.40 15.99 -12.57
N GLY A 378 -7.55 15.97 -11.88
CA GLY A 378 -8.86 16.04 -12.51
C GLY A 378 -9.31 17.47 -12.75
N ALA A 379 -10.58 17.67 -13.10
CA ALA A 379 -11.18 19.00 -13.22
C ALA A 379 -11.17 19.73 -11.86
N LYS A 380 -11.43 19.01 -10.78
CA LYS A 380 -11.46 19.51 -9.39
C LYS A 380 -10.36 18.90 -8.54
N ALA A 381 -10.13 17.61 -8.69
CA ALA A 381 -9.19 16.85 -7.87
C ALA A 381 -7.72 17.22 -8.17
N ARG A 382 -6.87 17.14 -7.12
CA ARG A 382 -5.43 17.38 -7.21
C ARG A 382 -4.67 16.25 -6.51
N VAL A 383 -3.62 15.74 -7.15
CA VAL A 383 -2.69 14.80 -6.53
C VAL A 383 -1.51 15.59 -5.95
N ARG A 384 -1.42 15.63 -4.63
CA ARG A 384 -0.54 16.51 -3.86
C ARG A 384 0.83 15.93 -3.55
N GLY A 385 1.00 14.62 -3.69
CA GLY A 385 2.28 13.97 -3.40
C GLY A 385 2.18 12.46 -3.54
N VAL A 386 3.28 11.78 -3.21
CA VAL A 386 3.41 10.33 -3.33
C VAL A 386 3.90 9.73 -2.02
N PHE A 387 3.22 8.70 -1.53
CA PHE A 387 3.68 7.80 -0.48
C PHE A 387 4.03 6.46 -1.11
N ARG A 388 5.26 6.00 -0.90
CA ARG A 388 5.77 4.80 -1.56
C ARG A 388 6.78 4.05 -0.69
N ALA A 389 7.22 2.87 -1.16
CA ALA A 389 8.16 1.97 -0.50
C ALA A 389 9.31 1.57 -1.47
N HIS A 390 9.61 0.30 -1.70
CA HIS A 390 10.45 -0.25 -2.78
C HIS A 390 11.93 0.15 -2.78
N GLN A 391 12.30 1.38 -2.50
CA GLN A 391 13.68 1.88 -2.59
C GLN A 391 14.53 1.49 -1.38
N HIS A 392 14.90 0.23 -1.31
CA HIS A 392 15.82 -0.30 -0.32
C HIS A 392 16.96 -1.08 -1.01
N SER A 393 18.06 -1.30 -0.30
CA SER A 393 19.24 -2.01 -0.80
C SER A 393 20.04 -2.61 0.36
N SER A 394 20.80 -3.67 0.09
CA SER A 394 21.82 -4.18 0.99
C SER A 394 23.08 -3.32 1.00
N ALA A 395 23.30 -2.50 -0.02
CA ALA A 395 24.44 -1.60 -0.12
C ALA A 395 24.12 -0.24 0.48
N VAL A 396 25.11 0.34 1.19
CA VAL A 396 25.01 1.70 1.68
C VAL A 396 25.19 2.67 0.51
N ASN A 397 24.16 3.44 0.21
CA ASN A 397 24.12 4.47 -0.84
C ASN A 397 23.43 5.73 -0.30
N PRO A 398 23.36 6.85 -1.05
CA PRO A 398 22.75 8.09 -0.55
C PRO A 398 21.32 7.93 -0.03
N MET A 399 20.49 7.08 -0.68
CA MET A 399 19.13 6.79 -0.25
C MET A 399 19.12 6.02 1.08
N MET A 400 19.86 4.93 1.16
CA MET A 400 19.91 4.08 2.36
C MET A 400 20.44 4.83 3.57
N ARG A 401 21.46 5.69 3.38
CA ARG A 401 21.99 6.55 4.45
C ARG A 401 20.91 7.46 5.03
N ARG A 402 19.99 7.97 4.19
CA ARG A 402 18.89 8.85 4.61
C ARG A 402 17.79 8.07 5.28
N LEU A 403 17.42 6.91 4.76
CA LEU A 403 16.44 6.03 5.40
C LEU A 403 16.91 5.59 6.79
N VAL A 404 18.20 5.23 6.94
CA VAL A 404 18.78 4.87 8.25
C VAL A 404 18.80 6.10 9.18
N ALA A 405 19.22 7.26 8.69
CA ALA A 405 19.27 8.49 9.47
C ALA A 405 17.88 8.97 9.90
N GLY A 406 16.90 8.80 9.03
CA GLY A 406 15.48 9.13 9.25
C GLY A 406 14.68 8.06 9.99
N ASN A 407 15.35 7.02 10.53
CA ASN A 407 14.68 5.91 11.19
C ASN A 407 13.57 5.27 10.34
N GLY A 408 13.83 5.08 9.04
CA GLY A 408 12.97 4.32 8.16
C GLY A 408 11.96 5.12 7.32
N LEU A 409 12.00 6.46 7.36
CA LEU A 409 11.21 7.28 6.45
C LEU A 409 12.05 8.45 5.91
N PHE A 410 11.97 8.69 4.60
CA PHE A 410 12.69 9.75 3.92
C PHE A 410 11.76 10.58 3.03
N ARG A 411 11.78 11.91 3.23
CA ARG A 411 11.16 12.86 2.32
C ARG A 411 12.17 13.29 1.26
N HIS A 412 11.88 13.03 0.00
CA HIS A 412 12.72 13.41 -1.12
C HIS A 412 12.81 14.92 -1.27
N TRP A 413 13.93 15.40 -1.84
CA TRP A 413 14.22 16.80 -2.21
C TRP A 413 14.03 17.75 -1.04
N HIS A 414 14.62 17.36 0.10
CA HIS A 414 14.64 18.21 1.27
C HIS A 414 15.36 19.53 0.98
N GLU A 415 14.92 20.62 1.60
CA GLU A 415 15.43 21.96 1.33
C GLU A 415 16.79 22.24 2.02
N HIS A 416 17.22 21.41 2.97
CA HIS A 416 18.49 21.58 3.66
C HIS A 416 19.69 21.19 2.80
N ASP A 417 20.67 22.07 2.66
CA ASP A 417 21.89 21.87 1.86
C ASP A 417 22.67 20.61 2.27
N SER A 418 22.73 20.30 3.56
CA SER A 418 23.41 19.12 4.10
C SER A 418 22.75 17.82 3.64
N LEU A 419 21.43 17.79 3.49
CA LEU A 419 20.71 16.65 2.93
C LEU A 419 20.88 16.54 1.41
N ALA A 420 21.26 17.62 0.73
CA ALA A 420 21.53 17.61 -0.70
C ALA A 420 22.90 16.99 -1.06
N LYS A 421 23.79 16.74 -0.09
CA LYS A 421 25.13 16.18 -0.34
C LYS A 421 25.15 14.67 -0.22
N ALA A 422 25.77 14.00 -1.20
CA ALA A 422 25.86 12.54 -1.22
C ALA A 422 26.69 12.00 -0.04
N ASP A 423 27.75 12.72 0.34
CA ASP A 423 28.72 12.38 1.37
C ASP A 423 28.44 13.01 2.75
N ALA A 424 27.24 13.60 2.92
CA ALA A 424 26.89 14.23 4.19
C ALA A 424 27.16 13.31 5.39
N PRO A 425 27.83 13.83 6.45
CA PRO A 425 28.15 13.02 7.63
C PRO A 425 26.90 12.41 8.28
N ALA A 426 26.99 11.18 8.77
CA ALA A 426 25.85 10.48 9.39
C ALA A 426 25.27 11.25 10.59
N ALA A 427 26.10 11.98 11.34
CA ALA A 427 25.63 12.79 12.47
C ALA A 427 24.74 13.94 12.01
N VAL A 428 25.12 14.63 10.91
CA VAL A 428 24.32 15.72 10.30
C VAL A 428 23.00 15.16 9.78
N LEU A 429 23.06 14.08 8.99
CA LEU A 429 21.82 13.43 8.46
C LEU A 429 20.87 13.04 9.61
N ARG A 430 21.38 12.44 10.68
CA ARG A 430 20.54 12.06 11.84
C ARG A 430 19.92 13.28 12.53
N GLY A 431 20.66 14.36 12.68
CA GLY A 431 20.14 15.60 13.27
C GLY A 431 18.97 16.16 12.47
N GLU A 432 19.14 16.29 11.16
CA GLU A 432 18.12 16.87 10.27
C GLU A 432 16.91 15.95 10.06
N CYS A 433 17.13 14.65 9.87
CA CYS A 433 16.04 13.68 9.78
C CYS A 433 15.27 13.57 11.11
N LYS A 434 15.95 13.69 12.27
CA LYS A 434 15.27 13.70 13.56
C LYS A 434 14.34 14.91 13.69
N LEU A 435 14.75 16.08 13.25
CA LEU A 435 13.89 17.25 13.20
C LEU A 435 12.68 17.04 12.28
N GLU A 436 12.87 16.33 11.18
CA GLU A 436 11.79 15.96 10.25
C GLU A 436 10.75 15.03 10.89
N HIS A 437 11.18 14.09 11.72
CA HIS A 437 10.37 13.02 12.28
C HIS A 437 9.92 13.23 13.74
N SER A 438 10.31 14.33 14.39
CA SER A 438 10.07 14.54 15.82
C SER A 438 8.61 14.83 16.19
N ALA A 439 7.80 15.33 15.23
CA ALA A 439 6.42 15.71 15.44
C ALA A 439 5.57 15.55 14.17
N ALA A 440 4.24 15.60 14.32
CA ALA A 440 3.33 15.68 13.19
C ALA A 440 3.55 17.00 12.42
N ARG A 441 3.75 16.91 11.11
CA ARG A 441 4.09 18.04 10.25
C ARG A 441 3.16 18.18 9.07
N PRO A 442 2.90 19.41 8.62
CA PRO A 442 2.17 19.64 7.39
C PRO A 442 2.87 18.95 6.20
N LEU A 443 2.08 18.35 5.33
CA LEU A 443 2.57 17.86 4.06
C LEU A 443 2.90 19.05 3.14
N LYS A 444 3.96 18.89 2.33
CA LYS A 444 4.28 19.85 1.27
C LYS A 444 3.75 19.33 -0.06
N ASP A 445 3.14 20.23 -0.83
CA ASP A 445 2.68 19.92 -2.19
C ASP A 445 3.87 19.49 -3.07
N GLY A 446 3.66 18.41 -3.83
CA GLY A 446 4.70 17.78 -4.65
C GLY A 446 5.70 16.92 -3.89
N SER A 447 5.51 16.68 -2.58
CA SER A 447 6.45 15.85 -1.79
C SER A 447 6.30 14.36 -2.09
N VAL A 448 7.44 13.65 -2.08
CA VAL A 448 7.51 12.19 -2.14
C VAL A 448 8.10 11.67 -0.84
N TRP A 449 7.44 10.66 -0.28
CA TRP A 449 7.87 10.01 0.96
C TRP A 449 8.11 8.52 0.69
N THR A 450 9.33 8.07 0.93
CA THR A 450 9.70 6.65 0.84
C THR A 450 9.77 6.04 2.22
N PHE A 451 8.92 5.04 2.44
CA PHE A 451 8.92 4.18 3.61
C PHE A 451 9.96 3.09 3.44
N ASN A 452 10.62 2.74 4.52
CA ASN A 452 11.61 1.70 4.51
C ASN A 452 10.98 0.30 4.62
N VAL A 453 11.83 -0.69 4.37
CA VAL A 453 11.56 -2.09 4.65
C VAL A 453 11.66 -2.39 6.16
N ALA A 454 10.88 -3.33 6.63
CA ALA A 454 10.86 -3.77 8.02
C ALA A 454 12.23 -4.28 8.50
N PRO A 455 12.61 -4.07 9.78
CA PRO A 455 13.99 -4.21 10.27
C PRO A 455 14.52 -5.64 10.37
N ASP A 456 13.66 -6.67 10.54
CA ASP A 456 14.07 -8.08 10.52
C ASP A 456 13.96 -8.72 9.12
N SER A 457 13.62 -7.93 8.09
CA SER A 457 13.70 -8.33 6.70
C SER A 457 15.16 -8.50 6.25
N TYR A 458 15.36 -9.08 5.06
CA TYR A 458 16.72 -9.23 4.49
C TYR A 458 17.48 -7.90 4.41
N TYR A 459 16.84 -6.84 3.93
CA TYR A 459 17.48 -5.52 3.78
C TYR A 459 17.55 -4.73 5.08
N GLY A 460 16.51 -4.79 5.90
CA GLY A 460 16.48 -4.10 7.18
C GLY A 460 17.61 -4.55 8.10
N ARG A 461 17.83 -5.84 8.13
CA ARG A 461 18.94 -6.47 8.86
C ARG A 461 20.32 -6.02 8.37
N GLY A 462 20.53 -6.00 7.04
CA GLY A 462 21.81 -5.59 6.43
C GLY A 462 22.18 -4.13 6.73
N ASN A 463 21.18 -3.27 6.96
CA ASN A 463 21.35 -1.86 7.24
C ASN A 463 21.24 -1.48 8.73
N SER A 464 21.16 -2.47 9.62
CA SER A 464 21.13 -2.23 11.08
C SER A 464 19.96 -1.36 11.55
N TYR A 465 18.78 -1.48 10.89
CA TYR A 465 17.58 -0.81 11.39
C TYR A 465 17.21 -1.31 12.78
N LYS A 466 16.87 -0.36 13.65
CA LYS A 466 16.55 -0.65 15.07
C LYS A 466 15.04 -0.59 15.34
N PHE A 467 14.29 0.01 14.44
CA PHE A 467 12.87 0.27 14.59
C PHE A 467 12.14 -0.17 13.33
N ASP A 468 10.94 -0.67 13.51
CA ASP A 468 9.93 -0.66 12.48
C ASP A 468 9.33 0.73 12.35
N THR A 469 8.99 1.16 11.14
CA THR A 469 8.56 2.54 10.90
C THR A 469 7.28 2.59 10.09
N TYR A 470 6.28 3.26 10.64
CA TYR A 470 5.05 3.56 9.93
C TYR A 470 4.68 5.05 10.05
N GLY A 471 3.89 5.53 9.11
CA GLY A 471 3.36 6.89 9.10
C GLY A 471 1.90 6.92 9.52
N VAL A 472 1.48 7.99 10.19
CA VAL A 472 0.09 8.29 10.48
C VAL A 472 -0.22 9.64 9.86
N LEU A 473 -1.01 9.62 8.79
CA LEU A 473 -1.54 10.82 8.13
C LEU A 473 -2.86 11.21 8.78
N THR A 474 -2.94 12.43 9.26
CA THR A 474 -4.22 13.05 9.67
C THR A 474 -4.65 13.98 8.56
N THR A 475 -5.83 13.73 7.97
CA THR A 475 -6.42 14.61 6.96
C THR A 475 -7.10 15.81 7.61
N GLY A 476 -7.20 16.91 6.88
CA GLY A 476 -7.91 18.12 7.33
C GLY A 476 -8.96 18.57 6.31
N GLY A 477 -9.58 19.71 6.56
CA GLY A 477 -10.56 20.31 5.66
C GLY A 477 -9.94 20.79 4.34
N THR A 478 -8.67 21.19 4.37
CA THR A 478 -7.84 21.54 3.21
C THR A 478 -6.52 20.80 3.28
N PHE A 479 -5.80 20.69 2.16
CA PHE A 479 -4.48 20.03 2.13
C PHE A 479 -3.46 20.70 3.08
N ALA A 480 -3.55 21.99 3.30
CA ALA A 480 -2.68 22.71 4.23
C ALA A 480 -2.80 22.22 5.68
N ASP A 481 -3.93 21.60 6.03
CA ASP A 481 -4.20 21.06 7.36
C ASP A 481 -3.71 19.61 7.52
N TRP A 482 -3.30 18.96 6.42
CA TRP A 482 -2.87 17.56 6.47
C TRP A 482 -1.51 17.45 7.15
N LYS A 483 -1.39 16.50 8.07
CA LYS A 483 -0.17 16.29 8.86
C LYS A 483 0.24 14.84 8.85
N LEU A 484 1.52 14.60 8.62
CA LEU A 484 2.13 13.29 8.75
C LEU A 484 2.93 13.20 10.05
N ARG A 485 2.63 12.21 10.86
CA ARG A 485 3.42 11.82 12.03
C ARG A 485 4.10 10.50 11.75
N VAL A 486 5.39 10.41 12.03
CA VAL A 486 6.20 9.21 11.87
C VAL A 486 6.31 8.50 13.21
N VAL A 487 6.09 7.20 13.21
CA VAL A 487 6.19 6.35 14.39
C VAL A 487 7.28 5.32 14.20
N ASN A 488 8.23 5.29 15.13
CA ASN A 488 9.27 4.27 15.22
C ASN A 488 8.91 3.26 16.31
N GLN A 489 8.59 2.05 15.88
CA GLN A 489 8.19 0.98 16.77
C GLN A 489 9.37 0.08 17.13
N VAL A 490 9.63 -0.09 18.43
CA VAL A 490 10.61 -1.07 18.91
C VAL A 490 10.10 -2.49 18.65
N VAL A 491 10.91 -3.29 17.99
CA VAL A 491 10.63 -4.70 17.73
C VAL A 491 11.38 -5.55 18.77
N PRO A 492 10.69 -6.25 19.66
CA PRO A 492 11.32 -6.92 20.81
C PRO A 492 12.42 -7.93 20.44
N VAL A 493 12.20 -8.69 19.37
CA VAL A 493 13.15 -9.71 18.87
C VAL A 493 14.47 -9.11 18.38
N LEU A 494 14.52 -7.80 18.14
CA LEU A 494 15.72 -7.08 17.69
C LEU A 494 16.58 -6.55 18.84
N LYS A 495 16.12 -6.64 20.08
CA LYS A 495 16.96 -6.29 21.23
C LYS A 495 18.22 -7.16 21.19
N PRO A 496 19.44 -6.60 21.45
CA PRO A 496 20.62 -7.43 21.59
C PRO A 496 20.30 -8.51 22.63
N LEU A 497 20.59 -9.77 22.29
CA LEU A 497 20.68 -10.82 23.31
C LEU A 497 21.64 -10.23 24.33
N SER A 498 21.18 -9.97 25.55
CA SER A 498 22.05 -9.63 26.66
C SER A 498 23.17 -10.66 26.62
N ALA A 499 24.41 -10.22 26.44
CA ALA A 499 25.54 -11.11 26.48
C ALA A 499 25.39 -11.95 27.77
N GLY A 500 24.99 -13.20 27.62
CA GLY A 500 24.86 -14.12 28.70
C GLY A 500 26.19 -14.16 29.40
N ARG A 501 26.15 -13.93 30.68
CA ARG A 501 27.30 -14.01 31.60
C ARG A 501 27.99 -15.37 31.51
#